data_a57eafc4a7860adf2b9d60aacfcbe3d2
#
_entry.id   a57eafc4a7860adf2b9d60aacfcbe3d2
#
_cell.length_a   1.000
_cell.length_b   1.000
_cell.length_c   1.000
_cell.angle_alpha   90.00
_cell.angle_beta   90.00
_cell.angle_gamma   90.00
#
_symmetry.space_group_name_H-M   'P 1'
#
loop_
_entity.id
_entity.type
_entity.pdbx_description
1 polymer ?
#
loop_
_entity_poly.entity_id
_entity_poly.type
_entity_poly.pdbx_seq_one_letter_code
_entity_poly.pdbx_strand_id
1 'polypeptide(L)'
;VKFFDYCWFSHGIFYSLIRRNILKECVLMEESSDFFGIDWGVDIFLASKGKINLTDEGYSFFYDGGLSRLSNSHKVSRTSYMELLIPYYKLCAYVISLTSYLSLIKQVRIILILLKLNVKVIYGRIKTQVKFFFIYLKLIKNKTHIK
;
A
#
# COMPACT_ATOMS: atom_id res chain seq x y z
N VAL A 1 -9.63 -6.22 -12.76
CA VAL A 1 -8.41 -5.95 -13.54
C VAL A 1 -8.33 -4.48 -13.93
N LYS A 2 -9.38 -3.86 -14.51
CA LYS A 2 -9.38 -2.42 -14.87
C LYS A 2 -9.02 -1.50 -13.70
N PHE A 3 -9.44 -1.83 -12.48
CA PHE A 3 -9.05 -1.10 -11.28
C PHE A 3 -7.54 -0.98 -11.14
N PHE A 4 -6.80 -2.08 -11.28
CA PHE A 4 -5.34 -2.10 -11.17
C PHE A 4 -4.64 -1.32 -12.30
N ASP A 5 -5.29 -1.16 -13.44
CA ASP A 5 -4.73 -0.40 -14.56
C ASP A 5 -4.87 1.11 -14.37
N TYR A 6 -5.96 1.57 -13.76
CA TYR A 6 -6.33 2.99 -13.74
C TYR A 6 -6.39 3.63 -12.36
N CYS A 7 -6.65 2.85 -11.30
CA CYS A 7 -6.94 3.37 -9.97
C CYS A 7 -5.97 2.92 -8.88
N TRP A 8 -5.08 1.97 -9.18
CA TRP A 8 -4.25 1.29 -8.18
C TRP A 8 -3.40 2.21 -7.29
N PHE A 9 -3.02 3.38 -7.74
CA PHE A 9 -2.23 4.33 -6.97
C PHE A 9 -2.98 5.63 -6.63
N SER A 10 -4.24 5.72 -7.02
CA SER A 10 -5.08 6.85 -6.63
C SER A 10 -5.82 6.47 -5.35
N HIS A 11 -5.50 7.08 -4.24
CA HIS A 11 -6.25 6.92 -2.98
C HIS A 11 -7.66 7.57 -3.06
N GLY A 12 -8.10 7.94 -4.26
CA GLY A 12 -9.33 8.67 -4.48
C GLY A 12 -10.60 7.90 -4.11
N ILE A 13 -10.58 6.56 -4.17
CA ILE A 13 -11.77 5.75 -3.87
C ILE A 13 -12.07 5.75 -2.38
N PHE A 14 -11.04 5.67 -1.53
CA PHE A 14 -11.20 5.72 -0.07
C PHE A 14 -11.90 7.02 0.40
N TYR A 15 -11.69 8.12 -0.32
CA TYR A 15 -12.30 9.43 -0.03
C TYR A 15 -13.53 9.75 -0.89
N SER A 16 -14.10 8.77 -1.58
CA SER A 16 -15.24 8.93 -2.47
C SER A 16 -16.59 8.77 -1.76
N LEU A 17 -17.67 9.09 -2.47
CA LEU A 17 -19.03 8.80 -2.01
C LEU A 17 -19.31 7.29 -2.17
N ILE A 18 -19.58 6.62 -1.07
CA ILE A 18 -19.81 5.19 -1.00
C ILE A 18 -21.26 4.93 -0.58
N ARG A 19 -21.93 3.97 -1.22
CA ARG A 19 -23.27 3.54 -0.81
C ARG A 19 -23.24 3.00 0.62
N ARG A 20 -24.19 3.41 1.46
CA ARG A 20 -24.23 3.09 2.89
C ARG A 20 -24.13 1.59 3.20
N ASN A 21 -24.78 0.73 2.42
CA ASN A 21 -24.70 -0.73 2.61
C ASN A 21 -23.29 -1.26 2.35
N ILE A 22 -22.64 -0.78 1.30
CA ILE A 22 -21.25 -1.17 0.96
C ILE A 22 -20.28 -0.62 2.01
N LEU A 23 -20.50 0.62 2.47
CA LEU A 23 -19.67 1.21 3.54
C LEU A 23 -19.72 0.38 4.83
N LYS A 24 -20.88 -0.14 5.23
CA LYS A 24 -21.02 -1.04 6.38
C LYS A 24 -20.18 -2.31 6.21
N GLU A 25 -20.17 -2.91 5.03
CA GLU A 25 -19.33 -4.07 4.73
C GLU A 25 -17.83 -3.72 4.78
N CYS A 26 -17.45 -2.51 4.35
CA CYS A 26 -16.06 -2.02 4.45
C CYS A 26 -15.61 -1.90 5.91
N VAL A 27 -16.45 -1.33 6.80
CA VAL A 27 -16.12 -1.20 8.22
C VAL A 27 -15.87 -2.56 8.85
N LEU A 28 -16.76 -3.53 8.61
CA LEU A 28 -16.59 -4.91 9.10
C LEU A 28 -15.30 -5.57 8.56
N MET A 29 -14.94 -5.29 7.32
CA MET A 29 -13.70 -5.77 6.73
C MET A 29 -12.48 -5.13 7.39
N GLU A 30 -12.52 -3.81 7.64
CA GLU A 30 -11.44 -3.07 8.29
C GLU A 30 -11.21 -3.55 9.73
N GLU A 31 -12.27 -3.72 10.50
CA GLU A 31 -12.22 -4.24 11.88
C GLU A 31 -11.64 -5.66 11.95
N SER A 32 -11.90 -6.50 10.92
CA SER A 32 -11.40 -7.88 10.86
C SER A 32 -10.01 -8.03 10.24
N SER A 33 -9.44 -6.94 9.69
CA SER A 33 -8.23 -6.99 8.89
C SER A 33 -7.13 -6.13 9.52
N ASP A 34 -6.05 -6.78 9.95
CA ASP A 34 -4.86 -6.14 10.50
C ASP A 34 -3.70 -6.30 9.50
N PHE A 35 -3.64 -5.41 8.50
CA PHE A 35 -2.54 -5.42 7.55
C PHE A 35 -2.16 -4.01 7.07
N PHE A 36 -0.90 -3.85 6.73
CA PHE A 36 -0.37 -2.62 6.16
C PHE A 36 -0.93 -2.37 4.76
N GLY A 37 -1.47 -1.16 4.52
CA GLY A 37 -2.14 -0.80 3.26
C GLY A 37 -3.63 -1.17 3.27
N ILE A 38 -4.27 -1.10 4.44
CA ILE A 38 -5.72 -1.35 4.58
C ILE A 38 -6.55 -0.42 3.69
N ASP A 39 -6.14 0.83 3.50
CA ASP A 39 -6.73 1.79 2.57
C ASP A 39 -6.80 1.24 1.13
N TRP A 40 -5.74 0.61 0.66
CA TRP A 40 -5.74 -0.09 -0.63
C TRP A 40 -6.62 -1.34 -0.61
N GLY A 41 -6.66 -2.04 0.53
CA GLY A 41 -7.56 -3.17 0.72
C GLY A 41 -9.01 -2.76 0.56
N VAL A 42 -9.41 -1.63 1.17
CA VAL A 42 -10.75 -1.03 1.03
C VAL A 42 -11.03 -0.65 -0.41
N ASP A 43 -10.10 0.03 -1.08
CA ASP A 43 -10.26 0.42 -2.48
C ASP A 43 -10.52 -0.79 -3.40
N ILE A 44 -9.76 -1.88 -3.20
CA ILE A 44 -9.92 -3.11 -3.98
C ILE A 44 -11.24 -3.80 -3.65
N PHE A 45 -11.63 -3.81 -2.38
CA PHE A 45 -12.92 -4.34 -1.94
C PHE A 45 -14.08 -3.58 -2.62
N LEU A 46 -14.06 -2.26 -2.57
CA LEU A 46 -15.06 -1.41 -3.23
C LEU A 46 -15.12 -1.67 -4.73
N ALA A 47 -13.97 -1.82 -5.39
CA ALA A 47 -13.88 -2.17 -6.80
C ALA A 47 -14.47 -3.55 -7.12
N SER A 48 -14.47 -4.48 -6.16
CA SER A 48 -15.10 -5.80 -6.31
C SER A 48 -16.62 -5.77 -6.21
N LYS A 49 -17.19 -4.77 -5.51
CA LYS A 49 -18.62 -4.66 -5.24
C LYS A 49 -19.42 -3.90 -6.32
N GLY A 50 -18.75 -3.19 -7.22
CA GLY A 50 -19.48 -2.45 -8.23
C GLY A 50 -18.62 -1.62 -9.18
N LYS A 51 -19.31 -0.73 -9.90
CA LYS A 51 -18.67 0.22 -10.80
C LYS A 51 -18.19 1.43 -10.01
N ILE A 52 -16.97 1.88 -10.33
CA ILE A 52 -16.40 3.12 -9.85
C ILE A 52 -16.55 4.15 -10.96
N ASN A 53 -17.24 5.24 -10.67
CA ASN A 53 -17.32 6.37 -11.57
C ASN A 53 -16.29 7.40 -11.14
N LEU A 54 -15.38 7.74 -12.03
CA LEU A 54 -14.46 8.86 -11.86
C LEU A 54 -15.15 10.13 -12.37
N THR A 55 -15.05 11.20 -11.62
CA THR A 55 -15.50 12.53 -12.04
C THR A 55 -14.32 13.47 -12.01
N ASP A 56 -14.26 14.36 -12.97
CA ASP A 56 -13.28 15.45 -13.01
C ASP A 56 -13.74 16.65 -12.17
N GLU A 57 -14.94 16.56 -11.59
CA GLU A 57 -15.50 17.59 -10.73
C GLU A 57 -15.16 17.32 -9.27
N GLY A 58 -14.68 18.34 -8.59
CA GLY A 58 -14.29 18.28 -7.18
C GLY A 58 -12.81 18.02 -6.97
N TYR A 59 -12.36 18.30 -5.74
CA TYR A 59 -10.98 18.12 -5.30
C TYR A 59 -10.96 17.79 -3.82
N SER A 60 -9.91 17.09 -3.41
CA SER A 60 -9.64 16.78 -2.01
C SER A 60 -8.34 17.44 -1.60
N PHE A 61 -8.34 18.11 -0.45
CA PHE A 61 -7.13 18.64 0.16
C PHE A 61 -6.50 17.57 1.05
N PHE A 62 -5.24 17.22 0.75
CA PHE A 62 -4.46 16.34 1.61
C PHE A 62 -3.54 17.18 2.49
N TYR A 63 -3.66 17.01 3.79
CA TYR A 63 -2.75 17.65 4.74
C TYR A 63 -1.39 16.95 4.76
N ASP A 64 -0.33 17.77 4.79
CA ASP A 64 1.05 17.26 4.69
C ASP A 64 1.55 16.43 5.89
N GLY A 65 0.80 16.39 6.99
CA GLY A 65 1.13 15.71 8.25
C GLY A 65 0.68 14.25 8.36
N GLY A 66 0.35 13.56 7.26
CA GLY A 66 -0.16 12.19 7.29
C GLY A 66 0.81 11.16 7.91
N LEU A 67 0.25 10.13 8.57
CA LEU A 67 0.99 9.04 9.22
C LEU A 67 2.00 8.33 8.30
N SER A 68 1.74 8.32 6.99
CA SER A 68 2.64 7.74 5.98
C SER A 68 4.00 8.43 5.89
N ARG A 69 4.12 9.67 6.37
CA ARG A 69 5.40 10.41 6.45
C ARG A 69 6.19 10.11 7.72
N LEU A 70 5.59 9.52 8.73
CA LEU A 70 6.31 9.13 9.95
C LEU A 70 7.23 7.95 9.61
N SER A 71 8.53 8.14 9.79
CA SER A 71 9.56 7.13 9.50
C SER A 71 9.34 5.80 10.24
N ASN A 72 8.56 5.80 11.31
CA ASN A 72 8.26 4.65 12.14
C ASN A 72 6.88 4.01 11.86
N SER A 73 6.01 4.60 11.03
CA SER A 73 4.69 4.04 10.73
C SER A 73 4.78 2.61 10.18
N HIS A 74 5.81 2.35 9.37
CA HIS A 74 6.06 1.02 8.82
C HIS A 74 6.49 -0.04 9.87
N LYS A 75 7.01 0.38 11.03
CA LYS A 75 7.42 -0.53 12.10
C LYS A 75 6.25 -0.89 13.00
N VAL A 76 5.36 0.07 13.26
CA VAL A 76 4.22 -0.10 14.16
C VAL A 76 3.14 -0.99 13.55
N SER A 77 2.92 -0.89 12.24
CA SER A 77 1.83 -1.60 11.54
C SER A 77 2.21 -2.99 11.00
N ARG A 78 3.45 -3.45 11.21
CA ARG A 78 3.90 -4.78 10.76
C ARG A 78 4.08 -5.71 11.93
N THR A 79 3.18 -6.65 12.05
CA THR A 79 3.13 -7.62 13.16
C THR A 79 3.79 -8.96 12.82
N SER A 80 4.15 -9.20 11.55
CA SER A 80 4.68 -10.49 11.09
C SER A 80 6.08 -10.39 10.50
N TYR A 81 6.95 -11.37 10.79
CA TYR A 81 8.26 -11.51 10.15
C TYR A 81 8.16 -11.63 8.61
N MET A 82 7.07 -12.23 8.10
CA MET A 82 6.83 -12.30 6.66
C MET A 82 6.65 -10.92 6.03
N GLU A 83 6.10 -9.96 6.75
CA GLU A 83 5.95 -8.57 6.27
C GLU A 83 7.26 -7.78 6.30
N LEU A 84 8.30 -8.28 6.98
CA LEU A 84 9.64 -7.73 6.86
C LEU A 84 10.27 -8.11 5.51
N LEU A 85 10.06 -9.35 5.07
CA LEU A 85 10.57 -9.86 3.79
C LEU A 85 9.69 -9.40 2.62
N ILE A 86 8.38 -9.54 2.75
CA ILE A 86 7.37 -9.17 1.75
C ILE A 86 6.49 -8.08 2.35
N PRO A 87 6.77 -6.80 2.08
CA PRO A 87 6.16 -5.66 2.78
C PRO A 87 4.64 -5.64 2.82
N TYR A 88 3.99 -6.17 1.80
CA TYR A 88 2.55 -6.22 1.64
C TYR A 88 2.02 -7.67 1.61
N TYR A 89 2.64 -8.58 2.38
CA TYR A 89 2.27 -10.00 2.37
C TYR A 89 0.78 -10.23 2.65
N LYS A 90 0.27 -9.67 3.76
CA LYS A 90 -1.14 -9.82 4.15
C LYS A 90 -2.09 -9.17 3.13
N LEU A 91 -1.76 -7.98 2.61
CA LEU A 91 -2.52 -7.35 1.53
C LEU A 91 -2.54 -8.23 0.28
N CYS A 92 -1.41 -8.83 -0.10
CA CYS A 92 -1.36 -9.76 -1.24
C CYS A 92 -2.27 -10.97 -1.02
N ALA A 93 -2.21 -11.60 0.15
CA ALA A 93 -3.07 -12.73 0.50
C ALA A 93 -4.55 -12.34 0.43
N TYR A 94 -4.92 -11.19 0.98
CA TYR A 94 -6.27 -10.65 0.93
C TYR A 94 -6.75 -10.42 -0.52
N VAL A 95 -5.95 -9.77 -1.36
CA VAL A 95 -6.30 -9.49 -2.75
C VAL A 95 -6.45 -10.78 -3.56
N ILE A 96 -5.56 -11.75 -3.36
CA ILE A 96 -5.64 -13.06 -4.03
C ILE A 96 -6.93 -13.78 -3.63
N SER A 97 -7.27 -13.79 -2.35
CA SER A 97 -8.51 -14.37 -1.85
C SER A 97 -9.74 -13.67 -2.47
N LEU A 98 -9.77 -12.33 -2.44
CA LEU A 98 -10.86 -11.53 -2.98
C LEU A 98 -11.05 -11.73 -4.49
N THR A 99 -9.99 -12.07 -5.22
CA THR A 99 -10.01 -12.22 -6.69
C THR A 99 -10.00 -13.66 -7.16
N SER A 100 -10.16 -14.63 -6.26
CA SER A 100 -10.14 -16.08 -6.55
C SER A 100 -11.17 -16.55 -7.56
N TYR A 101 -12.30 -15.83 -7.71
CA TYR A 101 -13.34 -16.11 -8.70
C TYR A 101 -12.99 -15.68 -10.14
N LEU A 102 -11.90 -14.97 -10.34
CA LEU A 102 -11.47 -14.52 -11.67
C LEU A 102 -10.79 -15.67 -12.44
N SER A 103 -10.77 -15.54 -13.79
CA SER A 103 -10.02 -16.47 -14.63
C SER A 103 -8.52 -16.46 -14.29
N LEU A 104 -7.84 -17.59 -14.50
CA LEU A 104 -6.42 -17.78 -14.18
C LEU A 104 -5.53 -16.68 -14.76
N ILE A 105 -5.76 -16.28 -16.01
CA ILE A 105 -5.00 -15.21 -16.68
C ILE A 105 -5.11 -13.90 -15.92
N LYS A 106 -6.31 -13.55 -15.44
CA LYS A 106 -6.54 -12.33 -14.67
C LYS A 106 -5.88 -12.41 -13.28
N GLN A 107 -5.94 -13.58 -12.63
CA GLN A 107 -5.26 -13.80 -11.36
C GLN A 107 -3.74 -13.65 -11.49
N VAL A 108 -3.13 -14.27 -12.50
CA VAL A 108 -1.69 -14.14 -12.78
C VAL A 108 -1.30 -12.67 -12.99
N ARG A 109 -2.10 -11.91 -13.76
CA ARG A 109 -1.85 -10.48 -13.96
C ARG A 109 -1.86 -9.71 -12.64
N ILE A 110 -2.83 -9.98 -11.76
CA ILE A 110 -2.92 -9.35 -10.43
C ILE A 110 -1.70 -9.71 -9.58
N ILE A 111 -1.31 -10.98 -9.55
CA ILE A 111 -0.12 -11.45 -8.83
C ILE A 111 1.14 -10.72 -9.30
N LEU A 112 1.32 -10.55 -10.60
CA LEU A 112 2.46 -9.80 -11.16
C LEU A 112 2.47 -8.34 -10.72
N ILE A 113 1.30 -7.69 -10.64
CA ILE A 113 1.18 -6.32 -10.14
C ILE A 113 1.58 -6.25 -8.65
N LEU A 114 1.10 -7.18 -7.83
CA LEU A 114 1.43 -7.26 -6.40
C LEU A 114 2.92 -7.56 -6.17
N LEU A 115 3.52 -8.42 -6.97
CA LEU A 115 4.96 -8.66 -6.96
C LEU A 115 5.76 -7.40 -7.30
N LYS A 116 5.38 -6.69 -8.36
CA LYS A 116 6.00 -5.42 -8.75
C LYS A 116 5.91 -4.38 -7.62
N LEU A 117 4.78 -4.30 -6.93
CA LEU A 117 4.60 -3.43 -5.77
C LEU A 117 5.63 -3.78 -4.67
N ASN A 118 5.71 -5.05 -4.27
CA ASN A 118 6.63 -5.49 -3.22
C ASN A 118 8.10 -5.24 -3.60
N VAL A 119 8.49 -5.57 -4.83
CA VAL A 119 9.85 -5.32 -5.35
C VAL A 119 10.19 -3.83 -5.31
N LYS A 120 9.27 -2.96 -5.74
CA LYS A 120 9.46 -1.50 -5.69
C LYS A 120 9.72 -1.01 -4.27
N VAL A 121 8.97 -1.52 -3.29
CA VAL A 121 9.12 -1.12 -1.89
C VAL A 121 10.42 -1.66 -1.29
N ILE A 122 10.78 -2.92 -1.57
CA ILE A 122 12.04 -3.51 -1.13
C ILE A 122 13.22 -2.71 -1.70
N TYR A 123 13.19 -2.41 -3.00
CA TYR A 123 14.21 -1.60 -3.65
C TYR A 123 14.34 -0.20 -3.00
N GLY A 124 13.21 0.46 -2.74
CA GLY A 124 13.19 1.75 -2.04
C GLY A 124 13.82 1.69 -0.65
N ARG A 125 13.57 0.61 0.11
CA ARG A 125 14.19 0.38 1.42
C ARG A 125 15.69 0.19 1.31
N ILE A 126 16.16 -0.67 0.41
CA ILE A 126 17.59 -0.92 0.20
C ILE A 126 18.28 0.40 -0.18
N LYS A 127 17.73 1.14 -1.14
CA LYS A 127 18.27 2.45 -1.55
C LYS A 127 18.40 3.41 -0.37
N THR A 128 17.40 3.46 0.50
CA THR A 128 17.39 4.32 1.69
C THR A 128 18.48 3.88 2.69
N GLN A 129 18.60 2.59 2.97
CA GLN A 129 19.62 2.05 3.88
C GLN A 129 21.05 2.32 3.36
N VAL A 130 21.26 2.11 2.07
CA VAL A 130 22.56 2.41 1.42
C VAL A 130 22.88 3.90 1.55
N LYS A 131 21.91 4.79 1.30
CA LYS A 131 22.09 6.24 1.49
C LYS A 131 22.51 6.59 2.93
N PHE A 132 21.82 6.05 3.94
CA PHE A 132 22.17 6.28 5.35
C PHE A 132 23.56 5.73 5.69
N PHE A 133 23.94 4.57 5.17
CA PHE A 133 25.27 4.02 5.36
C PHE A 133 26.36 4.96 4.84
N PHE A 134 26.21 5.51 3.65
CA PHE A 134 27.17 6.48 3.10
C PHE A 134 27.24 7.79 3.90
N ILE A 135 26.10 8.29 4.38
CA ILE A 135 26.07 9.48 5.25
C ILE A 135 26.85 9.17 6.55
N TYR A 136 26.63 8.01 7.15
CA TYR A 136 27.32 7.58 8.36
C TYR A 136 28.86 7.49 8.16
N LEU A 137 29.31 6.87 7.07
CA LEU A 137 30.73 6.81 6.72
C LEU A 137 31.34 8.21 6.53
N LYS A 138 30.63 9.13 5.89
CA LYS A 138 31.09 10.52 5.73
C LYS A 138 31.24 11.24 7.07
N LEU A 139 30.32 11.02 8.00
CA LEU A 139 30.38 11.60 9.35
C LEU A 139 31.59 11.07 10.15
N ILE A 140 31.90 9.76 10.05
CA ILE A 140 33.07 9.18 10.67
C ILE A 140 34.34 9.80 10.10
N LYS A 141 34.49 9.88 8.77
CA LYS A 141 35.68 10.44 8.12
C LYS A 141 35.91 11.90 8.55
N ASN A 142 34.86 12.69 8.68
CA ASN A 142 35.02 14.09 9.11
C ASN A 142 35.46 14.21 10.59
N LYS A 143 35.08 13.26 11.47
CA LYS A 143 35.54 13.24 12.87
C LYS A 143 37.03 12.85 13.01
N THR A 144 37.58 12.06 12.11
CA THR A 144 39.01 11.64 12.14
C THR A 144 39.95 12.73 11.66
N HIS A 145 39.46 13.74 10.94
CA HIS A 145 40.25 14.89 10.47
C HIS A 145 40.31 16.06 11.47
N ILE A 146 39.62 15.99 12.60
CA ILE A 146 39.61 17.05 13.64
C ILE A 146 40.54 16.71 14.81
N LYS A 147 41.35 15.67 14.71
CA LYS A 147 42.45 15.37 15.61
C LYS A 147 43.78 15.72 14.95
#